data_477073eadfd6c427714561cfdbfadf44
#
_entry.id   477073eadfd6c427714561cfdbfadf44
#
_cell.length_a   1.000
_cell.length_b   1.000
_cell.length_c   1.000
_cell.angle_alpha   90.00
_cell.angle_beta   90.00
_cell.angle_gamma   90.00
#
_symmetry.space_group_name_H-M   'P 1'
#
loop_
_entity.id
_entity.type
_entity.pdbx_description
1 polymer ?
#
loop_
_entity_poly.entity_id
_entity_poly.type
_entity_poly.pdbx_seq_one_letter_code
_entity_poly.pdbx_strand_id
1 'polypeptide(L)'
;LLGIFKLIKEDRKLSILLIGWIAIVPIGSALTFDDIPNLQRTLIVFPALSIIEAFGLLQLMDFIKRNYWLKILGIGMVLIFFYNFSLYLHQYYTHVSRYRPWYRQDGYKELVEKVNKLLEKDKRAIITDRESSPTIFFLFYSKYSPIEFQKETKNTKMKDFDRISFGQYEFSQEECPLKAAENGRLMKEKDIIYVNSGLCKELSIATNAQIKRRDDSVAFKIYK
;
A
#
# COMPACT_ATOMS: atom_id res chain seq x y z
N LEU A 1 23.04 21.81 0.15
CA LEU A 1 24.43 22.24 0.39
C LEU A 1 24.52 23.39 1.40
N LEU A 2 23.79 24.52 1.20
CA LEU A 2 23.82 25.66 2.14
C LEU A 2 23.53 25.24 3.59
N GLY A 3 22.53 24.40 3.79
CA GLY A 3 22.16 23.90 5.12
C GLY A 3 23.26 23.09 5.80
N ILE A 4 23.94 22.25 5.04
CA ILE A 4 25.09 21.46 5.54
C ILE A 4 26.22 22.39 5.99
N PHE A 5 26.58 23.39 5.15
CA PHE A 5 27.62 24.34 5.51
C PHE A 5 27.29 25.15 6.75
N LYS A 6 26.05 25.60 6.88
CA LYS A 6 25.61 26.33 8.08
C LYS A 6 25.65 25.43 9.30
N LEU A 7 25.13 24.23 9.19
CA LEU A 7 25.08 23.27 10.28
C LEU A 7 26.47 22.87 10.78
N ILE A 8 27.44 22.62 9.88
CA ILE A 8 28.82 22.29 10.25
C ILE A 8 29.47 23.45 11.03
N LYS A 9 29.10 24.71 10.72
CA LYS A 9 29.63 25.87 11.44
C LYS A 9 28.97 26.09 12.79
N GLU A 10 27.69 25.79 12.94
CA GLU A 10 26.92 26.02 14.16
C GLU A 10 27.01 24.85 15.15
N ASP A 11 26.83 23.64 14.63
CA ASP A 11 26.93 22.41 15.46
C ASP A 11 27.53 21.23 14.68
N ARG A 12 28.82 21.02 14.90
CA ARG A 12 29.58 19.93 14.27
C ARG A 12 29.08 18.54 14.70
N LYS A 13 28.59 18.38 15.93
CA LYS A 13 28.11 17.08 16.43
C LYS A 13 26.81 16.70 15.76
N LEU A 14 25.88 17.65 15.70
CA LEU A 14 24.62 17.46 15.00
C LEU A 14 24.84 17.20 13.50
N SER A 15 25.81 17.88 12.87
CA SER A 15 26.18 17.64 11.46
C SER A 15 26.62 16.21 11.23
N ILE A 16 27.52 15.69 12.06
CA ILE A 16 28.01 14.32 11.95
C ILE A 16 26.87 13.32 12.14
N LEU A 17 26.00 13.56 13.12
CA LEU A 17 24.82 12.72 13.36
C LEU A 17 23.90 12.66 12.14
N LEU A 18 23.53 13.81 11.57
CA LEU A 18 22.56 13.87 10.45
C LEU A 18 23.16 13.34 9.16
N ILE A 19 24.43 13.65 8.87
CA ILE A 19 25.12 13.11 7.69
C ILE A 19 25.30 11.59 7.81
N GLY A 20 25.70 11.11 9.00
CA GLY A 20 25.79 9.68 9.28
C GLY A 20 24.44 8.98 9.14
N TRP A 21 23.37 9.59 9.64
CA TRP A 21 22.01 9.08 9.48
C TRP A 21 21.65 8.90 8.01
N ILE A 22 21.86 9.96 7.19
CA ILE A 22 21.58 9.92 5.74
C ILE A 22 22.41 8.85 5.02
N ALA A 23 23.66 8.65 5.44
CA ALA A 23 24.54 7.64 4.84
C ALA A 23 24.15 6.20 5.20
N ILE A 24 23.62 5.98 6.42
CA ILE A 24 23.30 4.63 6.91
C ILE A 24 21.92 4.15 6.43
N VAL A 25 20.92 5.02 6.34
CA VAL A 25 19.54 4.64 6.01
C VAL A 25 19.42 3.88 4.67
N PRO A 26 20.09 4.28 3.58
CA PRO A 26 19.99 3.57 2.29
C PRO A 26 20.51 2.13 2.36
N ILE A 27 21.42 1.82 3.30
CA ILE A 27 21.99 0.48 3.45
C ILE A 27 20.88 -0.53 3.78
N GLY A 28 19.97 -0.19 4.69
CA GLY A 28 18.83 -1.06 5.04
C GLY A 28 17.90 -1.33 3.86
N SER A 29 17.68 -0.33 3.00
CA SER A 29 16.88 -0.48 1.78
C SER A 29 17.60 -1.28 0.69
N ALA A 30 18.92 -1.14 0.57
CA ALA A 30 19.73 -1.84 -0.42
C ALA A 30 19.90 -3.34 -0.11
N LEU A 31 19.84 -3.71 1.18
CA LEU A 31 19.98 -5.11 1.62
C LEU A 31 18.68 -5.92 1.50
N THR A 32 17.57 -5.33 1.09
CA THR A 32 16.28 -6.03 0.97
C THR A 32 16.01 -6.41 -0.47
N PHE A 33 15.68 -7.70 -0.67
CA PHE A 33 15.47 -8.29 -2.00
C PHE A 33 14.11 -7.96 -2.60
N ASP A 34 13.13 -7.64 -1.74
CA ASP A 34 11.78 -7.28 -2.17
C ASP A 34 11.70 -5.78 -2.44
N ASP A 35 11.20 -5.38 -3.59
CA ASP A 35 11.00 -3.98 -3.99
C ASP A 35 12.27 -3.10 -3.90
N ILE A 36 13.16 -3.21 -4.85
CA ILE A 36 14.34 -2.35 -4.92
C ILE A 36 14.11 -1.23 -5.95
N PRO A 37 14.16 0.06 -5.55
CA PRO A 37 14.36 0.60 -4.19
C PRO A 37 13.07 0.65 -3.36
N ASN A 38 13.11 0.16 -2.12
CA ASN A 38 11.97 0.23 -1.22
C ASN A 38 11.84 1.65 -0.63
N LEU A 39 10.95 2.44 -1.19
CA LEU A 39 10.71 3.83 -0.78
C LEU A 39 10.21 3.94 0.66
N GLN A 40 9.42 2.98 1.15
CA GLN A 40 8.88 3.03 2.50
C GLN A 40 10.00 2.94 3.56
N ARG A 41 11.01 2.13 3.29
CA ARG A 41 12.19 1.99 4.18
C ARG A 41 13.11 3.20 4.13
N THR A 42 13.11 3.94 3.03
CA THR A 42 13.89 5.18 2.90
C THR A 42 13.21 6.40 3.52
N LEU A 43 11.90 6.33 3.86
CA LEU A 43 11.18 7.45 4.48
C LEU A 43 11.81 7.92 5.80
N ILE A 44 12.50 7.05 6.52
CA ILE A 44 13.18 7.40 7.77
C ILE A 44 14.32 8.40 7.59
N VAL A 45 14.76 8.69 6.35
CA VAL A 45 15.76 9.71 6.04
C VAL A 45 15.18 11.13 6.09
N PHE A 46 13.86 11.28 5.90
CA PHE A 46 13.22 12.60 5.79
C PHE A 46 13.42 13.51 7.00
N PRO A 47 13.34 13.05 8.26
CA PRO A 47 13.61 13.93 9.41
C PRO A 47 15.00 14.58 9.34
N ALA A 48 16.02 13.80 8.97
CA ALA A 48 17.39 14.33 8.86
C ALA A 48 17.51 15.36 7.71
N LEU A 49 16.90 15.08 6.57
CA LEU A 49 16.85 16.01 5.44
C LEU A 49 16.11 17.30 5.80
N SER A 50 14.95 17.20 6.45
CA SER A 50 14.15 18.37 6.84
C SER A 50 14.90 19.29 7.81
N ILE A 51 15.68 18.74 8.73
CA ILE A 51 16.52 19.55 9.62
C ILE A 51 17.60 20.31 8.81
N ILE A 52 18.29 19.62 7.90
CA ILE A 52 19.31 20.24 7.04
C ILE A 52 18.69 21.32 6.15
N GLU A 53 17.53 21.05 5.59
CA GLU A 53 16.77 22.00 4.77
C GLU A 53 16.37 23.24 5.57
N ALA A 54 15.93 23.07 6.82
CA ALA A 54 15.61 24.19 7.72
C ALA A 54 16.82 25.10 7.97
N PHE A 55 18.00 24.55 8.23
CA PHE A 55 19.24 25.33 8.34
C PHE A 55 19.58 26.06 7.03
N GLY A 56 19.38 25.40 5.88
CA GLY A 56 19.56 26.02 4.58
C GLY A 56 18.60 27.18 4.33
N LEU A 57 17.34 27.02 4.72
CA LEU A 57 16.31 28.03 4.60
C LEU A 57 16.62 29.26 5.48
N LEU A 58 17.03 29.04 6.71
CA LEU A 58 17.43 30.13 7.60
C LEU A 58 18.59 30.94 7.02
N GLN A 59 19.59 30.29 6.46
CA GLN A 59 20.70 30.97 5.81
C GLN A 59 20.24 31.74 4.56
N LEU A 60 19.38 31.15 3.76
CA LEU A 60 18.79 31.79 2.59
C LEU A 60 17.97 33.03 2.99
N MET A 61 17.18 32.95 4.06
CA MET A 61 16.42 34.09 4.56
C MET A 61 17.32 35.25 4.97
N ASP A 62 18.47 34.99 5.56
CA ASP A 62 19.43 36.03 5.93
C ASP A 62 20.03 36.73 4.69
N PHE A 63 20.25 35.98 3.60
CA PHE A 63 20.63 36.58 2.32
C PHE A 63 19.50 37.41 1.69
N ILE A 64 18.28 36.90 1.69
CA ILE A 64 17.09 37.53 1.11
C ILE A 64 16.79 38.88 1.78
N LYS A 65 16.97 38.99 3.11
CA LYS A 65 16.73 40.24 3.86
C LYS A 65 17.62 41.39 3.39
N ARG A 66 18.81 41.11 2.86
CA ARG A 66 19.82 42.11 2.48
C ARG A 66 19.58 42.76 1.13
N ASN A 67 18.79 42.16 0.21
CA ASN A 67 18.62 42.63 -1.16
C ASN A 67 17.16 42.56 -1.63
N TYR A 68 16.66 43.66 -2.17
CA TYR A 68 15.29 43.75 -2.68
C TYR A 68 14.97 42.70 -3.77
N TRP A 69 15.89 42.51 -4.71
CA TRP A 69 15.72 41.53 -5.79
C TRP A 69 15.63 40.06 -5.26
N LEU A 70 16.38 39.78 -4.22
CA LEU A 70 16.30 38.46 -3.57
C LEU A 70 14.96 38.23 -2.84
N LYS A 71 14.30 39.30 -2.36
CA LYS A 71 12.93 39.20 -1.78
C LYS A 71 11.93 38.82 -2.87
N ILE A 72 12.01 39.41 -4.07
CA ILE A 72 11.14 39.04 -5.20
C ILE A 72 11.37 37.56 -5.57
N LEU A 73 12.64 37.16 -5.70
CA LEU A 73 12.98 35.75 -5.96
C LEU A 73 12.44 34.81 -4.89
N GLY A 74 12.53 35.18 -3.61
CA GLY A 74 11.99 34.43 -2.49
C GLY A 74 10.47 34.24 -2.58
N ILE A 75 9.73 35.31 -2.91
CA ILE A 75 8.29 35.23 -3.15
C ILE A 75 7.99 34.30 -4.32
N GLY A 76 8.75 34.42 -5.42
CA GLY A 76 8.60 33.52 -6.57
C GLY A 76 8.79 32.04 -6.20
N MET A 77 9.81 31.72 -5.41
CA MET A 77 10.03 30.35 -4.91
C MET A 77 8.87 29.83 -4.06
N VAL A 78 8.31 30.66 -3.18
CA VAL A 78 7.14 30.30 -2.36
C VAL A 78 5.93 30.02 -3.24
N LEU A 79 5.67 30.85 -4.26
CA LEU A 79 4.57 30.63 -5.20
C LEU A 79 4.75 29.33 -6.01
N ILE A 80 5.96 29.04 -6.48
CA ILE A 80 6.30 27.79 -7.18
C ILE A 80 6.07 26.60 -6.25
N PHE A 81 6.46 26.70 -4.97
CA PHE A 81 6.22 25.65 -4.00
C PHE A 81 4.72 25.38 -3.81
N PHE A 82 3.91 26.41 -3.61
CA PHE A 82 2.46 26.26 -3.46
C PHE A 82 1.80 25.71 -4.73
N TYR A 83 2.26 26.12 -5.90
CA TYR A 83 1.79 25.57 -7.16
C TYR A 83 2.07 24.06 -7.25
N ASN A 84 3.31 23.65 -7.02
CA ASN A 84 3.69 22.23 -7.04
C ASN A 84 2.97 21.42 -5.96
N PHE A 85 2.80 21.98 -4.77
CA PHE A 85 2.04 21.33 -3.70
C PHE A 85 0.56 21.12 -4.08
N SER A 86 -0.05 22.13 -4.69
CA SER A 86 -1.42 22.03 -5.20
C SER A 86 -1.56 20.99 -6.30
N LEU A 87 -0.60 20.93 -7.24
CA LEU A 87 -0.54 19.88 -8.25
C LEU A 87 -0.40 18.49 -7.63
N TYR A 88 0.48 18.35 -6.64
CA TYR A 88 0.64 17.08 -5.92
C TYR A 88 -0.68 16.64 -5.27
N LEU A 89 -1.37 17.54 -4.56
CA LEU A 89 -2.66 17.24 -3.95
C LEU A 89 -3.70 16.87 -5.00
N HIS A 90 -3.77 17.60 -6.10
CA HIS A 90 -4.67 17.28 -7.20
C HIS A 90 -4.38 15.89 -7.78
N GLN A 91 -3.12 15.56 -8.05
CA GLN A 91 -2.73 14.25 -8.53
C GLN A 91 -3.07 13.15 -7.53
N TYR A 92 -2.76 13.36 -6.25
CA TYR A 92 -2.98 12.38 -5.20
C TYR A 92 -4.47 12.05 -5.00
N TYR A 93 -5.32 13.07 -4.95
CA TYR A 93 -6.75 12.85 -4.67
C TYR A 93 -7.56 12.46 -5.92
N THR A 94 -7.20 12.99 -7.09
CA THR A 94 -7.98 12.80 -8.32
C THR A 94 -7.42 11.69 -9.19
N HIS A 95 -6.13 11.75 -9.52
CA HIS A 95 -5.53 10.86 -10.50
C HIS A 95 -5.19 9.48 -9.94
N VAL A 96 -4.55 9.41 -8.76
CA VAL A 96 -4.13 8.12 -8.20
C VAL A 96 -5.31 7.21 -7.93
N SER A 97 -6.42 7.76 -7.43
CA SER A 97 -7.62 6.96 -7.15
C SER A 97 -8.28 6.38 -8.41
N ARG A 98 -8.13 7.06 -9.56
CA ARG A 98 -8.77 6.66 -10.82
C ARG A 98 -7.86 5.84 -11.72
N TYR A 99 -6.57 6.20 -11.82
CA TYR A 99 -5.64 5.58 -12.77
C TYR A 99 -4.77 4.47 -12.17
N ARG A 100 -4.71 4.38 -10.82
CA ARG A 100 -3.94 3.34 -10.11
C ARG A 100 -4.70 2.81 -8.89
N PRO A 101 -5.95 2.34 -9.07
CA PRO A 101 -6.78 1.92 -7.94
C PRO A 101 -6.21 0.68 -7.23
N TRP A 102 -5.45 -0.18 -7.91
CA TRP A 102 -4.80 -1.35 -7.31
C TRP A 102 -3.79 -0.98 -6.21
N TYR A 103 -3.07 0.15 -6.31
CA TYR A 103 -2.17 0.60 -5.25
C TYR A 103 -2.90 0.96 -3.94
N ARG A 104 -4.18 1.28 -4.04
CA ARG A 104 -5.06 1.54 -2.88
C ARG A 104 -5.85 0.32 -2.48
N GLN A 105 -5.60 -0.81 -3.13
CA GLN A 105 -6.25 -2.09 -2.88
C GLN A 105 -7.78 -1.96 -2.95
N ASP A 106 -8.22 -1.24 -3.97
CA ASP A 106 -9.62 -0.93 -4.22
C ASP A 106 -10.39 -2.23 -4.52
N GLY A 107 -11.59 -2.34 -3.94
CA GLY A 107 -12.45 -3.50 -4.09
C GLY A 107 -12.49 -4.45 -2.89
N TYR A 108 -11.49 -4.46 -1.99
CA TYR A 108 -11.49 -5.39 -0.84
C TYR A 108 -12.66 -5.18 0.13
N LYS A 109 -13.03 -3.94 0.43
CA LYS A 109 -14.17 -3.65 1.29
C LYS A 109 -15.46 -4.27 0.74
N GLU A 110 -15.74 -4.00 -0.53
CA GLU A 110 -16.92 -4.52 -1.21
C GLU A 110 -16.87 -6.04 -1.34
N LEU A 111 -15.68 -6.61 -1.60
CA LEU A 111 -15.47 -8.04 -1.63
C LEU A 111 -15.88 -8.69 -0.31
N VAL A 112 -15.33 -8.22 0.81
CA VAL A 112 -15.62 -8.78 2.13
C VAL A 112 -17.10 -8.68 2.46
N GLU A 113 -17.73 -7.52 2.20
CA GLU A 113 -19.17 -7.33 2.41
C GLU A 113 -20.01 -8.32 1.59
N LYS A 114 -19.66 -8.55 0.32
CA LYS A 114 -20.39 -9.48 -0.55
C LYS A 114 -20.14 -10.93 -0.17
N VAL A 115 -18.90 -11.31 0.14
CA VAL A 115 -18.58 -12.67 0.61
C VAL A 115 -19.33 -12.96 1.89
N ASN A 116 -19.34 -12.06 2.86
CA ASN A 116 -20.05 -12.25 4.14
C ASN A 116 -21.57 -12.40 3.96
N LYS A 117 -22.16 -11.71 3.00
CA LYS A 117 -23.59 -11.87 2.67
C LYS A 117 -23.92 -13.23 2.05
N LEU A 118 -22.96 -13.81 1.33
CA LEU A 118 -23.14 -15.11 0.68
C LEU A 118 -22.75 -16.29 1.59
N LEU A 119 -21.94 -16.00 2.62
CA LEU A 119 -21.36 -17.00 3.52
C LEU A 119 -22.43 -17.45 4.53
N GLU A 120 -22.83 -18.70 4.44
CA GLU A 120 -23.71 -19.37 5.39
C GLU A 120 -22.88 -20.06 6.48
N LYS A 121 -23.50 -20.45 7.61
CA LYS A 121 -22.77 -20.94 8.78
C LYS A 121 -21.82 -22.12 8.53
N ASP A 122 -22.17 -22.99 7.59
CA ASP A 122 -21.40 -24.22 7.29
C ASP A 122 -20.57 -24.13 6.02
N LYS A 123 -20.49 -22.95 5.41
CA LYS A 123 -19.75 -22.72 4.16
C LYS A 123 -18.37 -22.13 4.41
N ARG A 124 -17.45 -22.39 3.49
CA ARG A 124 -16.11 -21.80 3.46
C ARG A 124 -15.96 -20.89 2.25
N ALA A 125 -15.07 -19.92 2.33
CA ALA A 125 -14.68 -19.07 1.21
C ALA A 125 -13.20 -19.25 0.90
N ILE A 126 -12.87 -19.59 -0.34
CA ILE A 126 -11.49 -19.67 -0.84
C ILE A 126 -11.23 -18.43 -1.68
N ILE A 127 -10.29 -17.61 -1.23
CA ILE A 127 -10.00 -16.27 -1.79
C ILE A 127 -8.59 -16.25 -2.37
N THR A 128 -8.44 -15.74 -3.59
CA THR A 128 -7.11 -15.49 -4.18
C THR A 128 -6.35 -14.39 -3.41
N ASP A 129 -5.04 -14.55 -3.28
CA ASP A 129 -4.14 -13.53 -2.73
C ASP A 129 -3.46 -12.67 -3.82
N ARG A 130 -3.80 -12.91 -5.09
CA ARG A 130 -3.09 -12.30 -6.23
C ARG A 130 -3.10 -10.78 -6.21
N GLU A 131 -4.14 -10.16 -5.67
CA GLU A 131 -4.28 -8.70 -5.66
C GLU A 131 -3.53 -8.02 -4.49
N SER A 132 -3.34 -8.71 -3.36
CA SER A 132 -2.60 -8.25 -2.17
C SER A 132 -2.72 -9.28 -1.03
N SER A 133 -2.33 -8.89 0.18
CA SER A 133 -2.45 -9.62 1.45
C SER A 133 -3.90 -9.68 1.95
N PRO A 134 -4.72 -10.65 1.56
CA PRO A 134 -6.16 -10.63 1.82
C PRO A 134 -6.51 -10.77 3.30
N THR A 135 -5.70 -11.48 4.09
CA THR A 135 -5.96 -11.76 5.51
C THR A 135 -6.30 -10.50 6.30
N ILE A 136 -5.51 -9.42 6.15
CA ILE A 136 -5.71 -8.19 6.90
C ILE A 136 -7.03 -7.49 6.53
N PHE A 137 -7.41 -7.52 5.25
CA PHE A 137 -8.67 -6.91 4.81
C PHE A 137 -9.88 -7.67 5.32
N PHE A 138 -9.83 -9.00 5.29
CA PHE A 138 -10.90 -9.82 5.82
C PHE A 138 -11.02 -9.66 7.34
N LEU A 139 -9.93 -9.64 8.10
CA LEU A 139 -9.94 -9.35 9.53
C LEU A 139 -10.59 -7.98 9.82
N PHE A 140 -10.14 -6.95 9.12
CA PHE A 140 -10.57 -5.58 9.37
C PHE A 140 -12.04 -5.34 8.99
N TYR A 141 -12.44 -5.70 7.76
CA TYR A 141 -13.79 -5.41 7.27
C TYR A 141 -14.85 -6.38 7.81
N SER A 142 -14.50 -7.63 8.17
CA SER A 142 -15.41 -8.53 8.88
C SER A 142 -15.53 -8.20 10.36
N LYS A 143 -14.71 -7.28 10.89
CA LYS A 143 -14.62 -6.97 12.32
C LYS A 143 -14.36 -8.23 13.16
N TYR A 144 -13.51 -9.13 12.65
CA TYR A 144 -13.19 -10.37 13.31
C TYR A 144 -12.50 -10.12 14.65
N SER A 145 -12.85 -10.92 15.66
CA SER A 145 -12.28 -10.75 17.01
C SER A 145 -10.76 -11.02 17.02
N PRO A 146 -9.92 -10.08 17.44
CA PRO A 146 -8.48 -10.34 17.56
C PRO A 146 -8.13 -11.49 18.51
N ILE A 147 -8.95 -11.69 19.55
CA ILE A 147 -8.75 -12.76 20.53
C ILE A 147 -9.04 -14.12 19.89
N GLU A 148 -10.10 -14.22 19.10
CA GLU A 148 -10.45 -15.45 18.38
C GLU A 148 -9.41 -15.76 17.32
N PHE A 149 -9.00 -14.77 16.52
CA PHE A 149 -7.93 -14.91 15.54
C PHE A 149 -6.64 -15.44 16.17
N GLN A 150 -6.20 -14.86 17.30
CA GLN A 150 -4.99 -15.31 17.99
C GLN A 150 -5.13 -16.74 18.54
N LYS A 151 -6.30 -17.14 19.00
CA LYS A 151 -6.55 -18.52 19.47
C LYS A 151 -6.48 -19.52 18.33
N GLU A 152 -7.13 -19.23 17.20
CA GLU A 152 -7.17 -20.12 16.04
C GLU A 152 -5.79 -20.27 15.39
N THR A 153 -5.03 -19.18 15.31
CA THR A 153 -3.73 -19.16 14.64
C THR A 153 -2.55 -19.51 15.52
N LYS A 154 -2.75 -19.71 16.82
CA LYS A 154 -1.68 -19.99 17.81
C LYS A 154 -0.77 -21.16 17.44
N ASN A 155 -1.29 -22.20 16.82
CA ASN A 155 -0.58 -23.41 16.45
C ASN A 155 -0.23 -23.48 14.95
N THR A 156 -0.59 -22.46 14.20
CA THR A 156 -0.27 -22.38 12.76
C THR A 156 1.22 -22.11 12.61
N LYS A 157 1.94 -23.01 11.93
CA LYS A 157 3.33 -22.76 11.54
C LYS A 157 3.32 -21.71 10.45
N MET A 158 3.27 -20.46 10.86
CA MET A 158 3.21 -19.30 9.97
C MET A 158 4.50 -19.19 9.19
N LYS A 159 4.45 -19.50 7.91
CA LYS A 159 5.47 -19.09 6.96
C LYS A 159 5.10 -17.79 6.24
N ASP A 160 3.82 -17.43 6.23
CA ASP A 160 3.32 -16.30 5.45
C ASP A 160 2.11 -15.64 6.15
N PHE A 161 2.34 -14.44 6.67
CA PHE A 161 1.31 -13.67 7.39
C PHE A 161 0.18 -13.18 6.48
N ASP A 162 0.44 -13.08 5.17
CA ASP A 162 -0.48 -12.52 4.21
C ASP A 162 -1.64 -13.46 3.86
N ARG A 163 -1.49 -14.75 4.21
CA ARG A 163 -2.40 -15.86 3.83
C ARG A 163 -2.86 -16.73 4.98
N ILE A 164 -2.88 -16.18 6.19
CA ILE A 164 -3.32 -16.95 7.32
C ILE A 164 -4.83 -17.16 7.25
N SER A 165 -5.24 -18.39 7.06
CA SER A 165 -6.64 -18.80 7.11
C SER A 165 -7.19 -18.68 8.52
N PHE A 166 -8.41 -18.21 8.66
CA PHE A 166 -9.11 -18.09 9.93
C PHE A 166 -10.63 -18.17 9.73
N GLY A 167 -11.35 -18.64 10.75
CA GLY A 167 -12.80 -18.80 10.67
C GLY A 167 -13.22 -19.61 9.44
N GLN A 168 -14.02 -18.98 8.60
CA GLN A 168 -14.51 -19.58 7.35
C GLN A 168 -13.71 -19.16 6.11
N TYR A 169 -12.63 -18.39 6.28
CA TYR A 169 -11.84 -17.84 5.18
C TYR A 169 -10.54 -18.61 4.99
N GLU A 170 -10.32 -19.04 3.75
CA GLU A 170 -9.11 -19.71 3.29
C GLU A 170 -8.49 -18.87 2.16
N PHE A 171 -7.18 -18.65 2.21
CA PHE A 171 -6.47 -17.82 1.24
C PHE A 171 -5.54 -18.68 0.40
N SER A 172 -5.67 -18.55 -0.93
CA SER A 172 -4.95 -19.36 -1.91
C SER A 172 -3.96 -18.51 -2.71
N GLN A 173 -2.78 -19.07 -2.95
CA GLN A 173 -1.78 -18.48 -3.87
C GLN A 173 -2.22 -18.54 -5.34
N GLU A 174 -3.25 -19.32 -5.64
CA GLU A 174 -3.72 -19.43 -7.00
C GLU A 174 -4.49 -18.18 -7.41
N GLU A 175 -4.17 -17.67 -8.60
CA GLU A 175 -4.89 -16.54 -9.18
C GLU A 175 -6.37 -16.86 -9.42
N CYS A 176 -6.64 -18.10 -9.81
CA CYS A 176 -7.96 -18.61 -10.10
C CYS A 176 -8.24 -19.88 -9.26
N PRO A 177 -8.62 -19.74 -7.97
CA PRO A 177 -8.96 -20.88 -7.12
C PRO A 177 -10.04 -21.80 -7.72
N LEU A 178 -11.04 -21.21 -8.39
CA LEU A 178 -11.98 -22.00 -9.19
C LEU A 178 -11.48 -22.08 -10.64
N LYS A 179 -11.19 -23.29 -11.10
CA LYS A 179 -10.71 -23.59 -12.45
C LYS A 179 -11.63 -24.58 -13.15
N ALA A 180 -11.64 -24.51 -14.48
CA ALA A 180 -12.09 -25.62 -15.29
C ALA A 180 -10.93 -26.61 -15.46
N ALA A 181 -11.19 -27.92 -15.25
CA ALA A 181 -10.25 -28.95 -15.59
C ALA A 181 -10.03 -29.03 -17.13
N GLU A 182 -8.98 -29.72 -17.57
CA GLU A 182 -8.65 -29.86 -18.99
C GLU A 182 -9.81 -30.43 -19.84
N ASN A 183 -10.67 -31.23 -19.22
CA ASN A 183 -11.88 -31.79 -19.85
C ASN A 183 -13.09 -30.83 -19.82
N GLY A 184 -12.89 -29.57 -19.44
CA GLY A 184 -13.94 -28.54 -19.33
C GLY A 184 -14.84 -28.67 -18.08
N ARG A 185 -14.64 -29.70 -17.24
CA ARG A 185 -15.41 -29.86 -15.99
C ARG A 185 -14.91 -28.89 -14.93
N LEU A 186 -15.84 -28.18 -14.30
CA LEU A 186 -15.52 -27.29 -13.18
C LEU A 186 -15.14 -28.08 -11.94
N MET A 187 -14.01 -27.73 -11.34
CA MET A 187 -13.57 -28.29 -10.04
C MET A 187 -14.22 -27.51 -8.89
N LYS A 188 -15.56 -27.55 -8.84
CA LYS A 188 -16.32 -26.83 -7.82
C LYS A 188 -16.81 -27.83 -6.77
N GLU A 189 -16.46 -27.57 -5.52
CA GLU A 189 -17.01 -28.28 -4.38
C GLU A 189 -18.33 -27.64 -3.93
N LYS A 190 -19.24 -28.47 -3.38
CA LYS A 190 -20.43 -27.96 -2.73
C LYS A 190 -20.04 -27.20 -1.46
N ASP A 191 -20.77 -26.15 -1.16
CA ASP A 191 -20.62 -25.36 0.06
C ASP A 191 -19.34 -24.52 0.17
N ILE A 192 -18.66 -24.29 -0.97
CA ILE A 192 -17.51 -23.40 -1.05
C ILE A 192 -17.84 -22.19 -1.94
N ILE A 193 -17.50 -21.01 -1.46
CA ILE A 193 -17.51 -19.77 -2.22
C ILE A 193 -16.10 -19.55 -2.75
N TYR A 194 -15.96 -19.40 -4.05
CA TYR A 194 -14.67 -19.14 -4.69
C TYR A 194 -14.57 -17.66 -5.10
N VAL A 195 -13.44 -17.07 -4.79
CA VAL A 195 -13.10 -15.71 -5.21
C VAL A 195 -11.86 -15.76 -6.11
N ASN A 196 -12.06 -15.58 -7.39
CA ASN A 196 -11.00 -15.51 -8.39
C ASN A 196 -10.56 -14.06 -8.61
N SER A 197 -9.32 -13.85 -9.06
CA SER A 197 -8.86 -12.57 -9.60
C SER A 197 -9.71 -12.14 -10.81
N GLY A 198 -9.84 -10.84 -11.00
CA GLY A 198 -10.49 -10.28 -12.17
C GLY A 198 -9.86 -10.69 -13.51
N LEU A 199 -8.56 -11.01 -13.49
CA LEU A 199 -7.79 -11.44 -14.66
C LEU A 199 -8.13 -12.87 -15.12
N CYS A 200 -8.79 -13.68 -14.28
CA CYS A 200 -9.17 -15.04 -14.64
C CYS A 200 -10.14 -15.07 -15.80
N LYS A 201 -9.96 -16.04 -16.68
CA LYS A 201 -10.90 -16.30 -17.79
C LYS A 201 -12.31 -16.51 -17.26
N GLU A 202 -13.30 -16.13 -18.04
CA GLU A 202 -14.68 -16.42 -17.71
C GLU A 202 -14.93 -17.92 -17.73
N LEU A 203 -15.67 -18.38 -16.72
CA LEU A 203 -16.04 -19.76 -16.57
C LEU A 203 -17.44 -19.98 -17.20
N SER A 204 -17.76 -21.21 -17.52
CA SER A 204 -19.06 -21.60 -18.06
C SER A 204 -20.24 -21.42 -17.09
N ILE A 205 -19.96 -21.08 -15.83
CA ILE A 205 -20.96 -20.78 -14.83
C ILE A 205 -21.13 -19.28 -14.63
N ALA A 206 -22.34 -18.85 -14.31
CA ALA A 206 -22.61 -17.46 -14.02
C ALA A 206 -21.86 -17.00 -12.77
N THR A 207 -21.24 -15.83 -12.89
CA THR A 207 -20.62 -15.15 -11.76
C THR A 207 -21.70 -14.61 -10.84
N ASN A 208 -21.67 -14.94 -9.54
CA ASN A 208 -22.64 -14.43 -8.57
C ASN A 208 -22.46 -12.92 -8.32
N ALA A 209 -21.23 -12.44 -8.34
CA ALA A 209 -20.92 -11.03 -8.28
C ALA A 209 -19.54 -10.73 -8.87
N GLN A 210 -19.40 -9.55 -9.46
CA GLN A 210 -18.12 -8.97 -9.86
C GLN A 210 -17.87 -7.73 -9.02
N ILE A 211 -16.63 -7.59 -8.55
CA ILE A 211 -16.17 -6.39 -7.86
C ILE A 211 -15.35 -5.59 -8.85
N LYS A 212 -15.73 -4.36 -9.08
CA LYS A 212 -15.03 -3.44 -9.97
C LYS A 212 -14.25 -2.41 -9.17
N ARG A 213 -13.09 -2.03 -9.69
CA ARG A 213 -12.33 -0.89 -9.20
C ARG A 213 -12.90 0.42 -9.76
N ARG A 214 -12.40 1.54 -9.30
CA ARG A 214 -12.83 2.87 -9.75
C ARG A 214 -12.49 3.20 -11.21
N ASP A 215 -11.61 2.43 -11.82
CA ASP A 215 -11.27 2.51 -13.24
C ASP A 215 -12.11 1.54 -14.11
N ASP A 216 -13.18 0.98 -13.54
CA ASP A 216 -14.05 -0.03 -14.13
C ASP A 216 -13.41 -1.39 -14.41
N SER A 217 -12.13 -1.57 -14.10
CA SER A 217 -11.49 -2.87 -14.19
C SER A 217 -12.08 -3.83 -13.14
N VAL A 218 -12.18 -5.12 -13.49
CA VAL A 218 -12.67 -6.13 -12.55
C VAL A 218 -11.53 -6.52 -11.62
N ALA A 219 -11.74 -6.35 -10.30
CA ALA A 219 -10.80 -6.78 -9.27
C ALA A 219 -11.01 -8.26 -8.92
N PHE A 220 -12.26 -8.65 -8.66
CA PHE A 220 -12.60 -10.00 -8.20
C PHE A 220 -13.87 -10.51 -8.86
N LYS A 221 -13.93 -11.84 -9.06
CA LYS A 221 -15.10 -12.57 -9.52
C LYS A 221 -15.51 -13.59 -8.45
N ILE A 222 -16.75 -13.55 -7.99
CA ILE A 222 -17.28 -14.40 -6.92
C ILE A 222 -18.17 -15.47 -7.52
N TYR A 223 -17.95 -16.72 -7.15
CA TYR A 223 -18.70 -17.90 -7.58
C TYR A 223 -19.22 -18.65 -6.33
N LYS A 224 -20.51 -18.98 -6.34
CA LYS A 224 -21.16 -19.76 -5.26
C LYS A 224 -21.71 -21.07 -5.80
#